data_4b4b2723d85eede94eb00d979de264f1
#
_entry.id   4b4b2723d85eede94eb00d979de264f1
#
_cell.length_a   1.000
_cell.length_b   1.000
_cell.length_c   1.000
_cell.angle_alpha   90.00
_cell.angle_beta   90.00
_cell.angle_gamma   90.00
#
_symmetry.space_group_name_H-M   'P 1'
#
loop_
_entity.id
_entity.type
_entity.pdbx_description
1 polymer ?
#
loop_
_entity_poly.entity_id
_entity_poly.type
_entity_poly.pdbx_seq_one_letter_code
_entity_poly.pdbx_strand_id
1 'polypeptide(L)'
;MANLNVTYGDMEQMASRLKAAEAQMTADLQNLQKLVNQLVQGGYVTDKSSVAFQAAYSQFTKGATQMMQGLGGMGKFLTAAHTSLSQTDSQLAQALGKG
;
A
#
# COMPACT_ATOMS: atom_id res chain seq x y z
N MET A 1 29.22 4.61 1.42
CA MET A 1 28.26 4.95 1.06
C MET A 1 27.57 4.20 0.16
N ALA A 2 26.69 4.05 0.36
CA ALA A 2 25.94 3.27 -0.34
C ALA A 2 25.76 3.72 -1.66
N ASN A 3 26.20 2.98 -2.50
CA ASN A 3 25.91 3.25 -3.80
C ASN A 3 24.54 2.87 -4.08
N LEU A 4 23.70 3.80 -3.96
CA LEU A 4 22.35 3.54 -4.35
C LEU A 4 22.30 3.63 -5.83
N ASN A 5 22.41 2.52 -6.45
CA ASN A 5 22.15 2.45 -7.88
C ASN A 5 20.68 2.35 -8.13
N VAL A 6 19.92 3.28 -7.58
CA VAL A 6 18.49 3.30 -7.79
C VAL A 6 18.21 4.17 -9.01
N THR A 7 17.69 3.57 -10.04
CA THR A 7 17.31 4.28 -11.25
C THR A 7 15.87 4.75 -11.19
N TYR A 8 15.50 5.63 -12.10
CA TYR A 8 14.11 6.05 -12.23
C TYR A 8 13.20 4.85 -12.54
N GLY A 9 13.70 3.92 -13.36
CA GLY A 9 12.96 2.69 -13.64
C GLY A 9 12.71 1.86 -12.39
N ASP A 10 13.72 1.80 -11.50
CA ASP A 10 13.56 1.08 -10.24
C ASP A 10 12.50 1.73 -9.36
N MET A 11 12.46 3.05 -9.32
CA MET A 11 11.46 3.77 -8.54
C MET A 11 10.06 3.54 -9.08
N GLU A 12 9.90 3.56 -10.40
CA GLU A 12 8.61 3.27 -11.04
C GLU A 12 8.16 1.85 -10.78
N GLN A 13 9.08 0.88 -10.85
CA GLN A 13 8.75 -0.51 -10.56
C GLN A 13 8.31 -0.68 -9.13
N MET A 14 9.02 -0.07 -8.19
CA MET A 14 8.65 -0.18 -6.79
C MET A 14 7.29 0.46 -6.53
N ALA A 15 7.03 1.62 -7.12
CA ALA A 15 5.73 2.28 -6.99
C ALA A 15 4.60 1.38 -7.51
N SER A 16 4.82 0.72 -8.66
CA SER A 16 3.85 -0.21 -9.21
C SER A 16 3.63 -1.41 -8.31
N ARG A 17 4.70 -1.95 -7.75
CA ARG A 17 4.61 -3.10 -6.84
C ARG A 17 3.85 -2.76 -5.57
N LEU A 18 4.11 -1.57 -5.02
CA LEU A 18 3.40 -1.12 -3.82
C LEU A 18 1.91 -0.95 -4.10
N LYS A 19 1.59 -0.41 -5.27
CA LYS A 19 0.20 -0.25 -5.68
C LYS A 19 -0.48 -1.59 -5.88
N ALA A 20 0.21 -2.54 -6.49
CA ALA A 20 -0.31 -3.88 -6.70
C ALA A 20 -0.51 -4.60 -5.36
N ALA A 21 0.42 -4.42 -4.42
CA ALA A 21 0.31 -4.99 -3.09
C ALA A 21 -0.90 -4.42 -2.34
N GLU A 22 -1.12 -3.12 -2.46
CA GLU A 22 -2.29 -2.47 -1.85
C GLU A 22 -3.58 -3.06 -2.41
N ALA A 23 -3.65 -3.21 -3.74
CA ALA A 23 -4.83 -3.78 -4.38
C ALA A 23 -5.08 -5.22 -3.95
N GLN A 24 -4.00 -6.02 -3.87
CA GLN A 24 -4.11 -7.41 -3.45
C GLN A 24 -4.58 -7.51 -2.00
N MET A 25 -4.03 -6.69 -1.12
CA MET A 25 -4.44 -6.67 0.28
C MET A 25 -5.90 -6.26 0.43
N THR A 26 -6.34 -5.30 -0.38
CA THR A 26 -7.74 -4.88 -0.38
C THR A 26 -8.65 -6.05 -0.76
N ALA A 27 -8.29 -6.79 -1.81
CA ALA A 27 -9.06 -7.94 -2.24
C ALA A 27 -9.07 -9.03 -1.16
N ASP A 28 -7.92 -9.29 -0.55
CA ASP A 28 -7.81 -10.30 0.51
C ASP A 28 -8.67 -9.92 1.70
N LEU A 29 -8.69 -8.65 2.09
CA LEU A 29 -9.52 -8.20 3.21
C LEU A 29 -11.01 -8.33 2.90
N GLN A 30 -11.41 -8.04 1.66
CA GLN A 30 -12.81 -8.21 1.26
C GLN A 30 -13.22 -9.67 1.31
N ASN A 31 -12.34 -10.58 0.88
CA ASN A 31 -12.61 -12.00 0.96
C ASN A 31 -12.70 -12.48 2.39
N LEU A 32 -11.82 -12.01 3.27
CA LEU A 32 -11.87 -12.35 4.68
C LEU A 32 -13.15 -11.82 5.32
N GLN A 33 -13.57 -10.63 4.94
CA GLN A 33 -14.82 -10.04 5.45
C GLN A 33 -16.01 -10.94 5.11
N LYS A 34 -16.05 -11.45 3.88
CA LYS A 34 -17.11 -12.38 3.49
C LYS A 34 -17.08 -13.64 4.31
N LEU A 35 -15.90 -14.20 4.54
CA LEU A 35 -15.76 -15.43 5.32
C LEU A 35 -16.17 -15.22 6.77
N VAL A 36 -15.81 -14.07 7.35
CA VAL A 36 -16.21 -13.75 8.72
C VAL A 36 -17.73 -13.59 8.82
N ASN A 37 -18.32 -12.91 7.85
CA ASN A 37 -19.77 -12.74 7.81
C ASN A 37 -20.49 -14.08 7.68
N GLN A 38 -19.97 -14.98 6.84
CA GLN A 38 -20.52 -16.32 6.70
C GLN A 38 -20.43 -17.11 8.00
N LEU A 39 -19.31 -16.99 8.69
CA LEU A 39 -19.13 -17.68 9.97
C LEU A 39 -20.16 -17.20 10.99
N VAL A 40 -20.35 -15.89 11.08
CA VAL A 40 -21.29 -15.31 12.03
C VAL A 40 -22.73 -15.69 11.68
N GLN A 41 -23.10 -15.61 10.40
CA GLN A 41 -24.45 -15.93 9.94
C GLN A 41 -24.72 -17.42 9.97
N GLY A 42 -23.68 -18.24 9.82
CA GLY A 42 -23.83 -19.69 9.76
C GLY A 42 -23.95 -20.38 11.10
N GLY A 43 -24.10 -19.62 12.20
CA GLY A 43 -24.36 -20.23 13.48
C GLY A 43 -23.27 -20.06 14.52
N TYR A 44 -22.27 -19.25 14.27
CA TYR A 44 -21.31 -18.91 15.31
C TYR A 44 -21.98 -17.87 16.22
N VAL A 45 -22.91 -18.37 17.00
CA VAL A 45 -23.67 -17.50 17.87
C VAL A 45 -23.46 -17.98 19.29
N THR A 46 -22.28 -17.79 19.78
CA THR A 46 -22.10 -17.90 21.20
C THR A 46 -21.87 -16.47 21.69
N ASP A 47 -22.64 -16.10 22.66
CA ASP A 47 -22.77 -14.72 23.06
C ASP A 47 -21.46 -13.96 23.21
N LYS A 48 -20.62 -14.42 24.13
CA LYS A 48 -19.38 -13.67 24.43
C LYS A 48 -18.28 -13.91 23.45
N SER A 49 -18.19 -15.13 22.96
CA SER A 49 -17.12 -15.48 22.01
C SER A 49 -17.30 -14.77 20.67
N SER A 50 -18.54 -14.72 20.19
CA SER A 50 -18.86 -14.06 18.94
C SER A 50 -18.56 -12.56 19.00
N VAL A 51 -18.94 -11.92 20.10
CA VAL A 51 -18.71 -10.49 20.31
C VAL A 51 -17.21 -10.20 20.37
N ALA A 52 -16.48 -11.03 21.13
CA ALA A 52 -15.03 -10.86 21.26
C ALA A 52 -14.34 -11.05 19.92
N PHE A 53 -14.76 -12.02 19.13
CA PHE A 53 -14.20 -12.26 17.81
C PHE A 53 -14.45 -11.06 16.87
N GLN A 54 -15.68 -10.56 16.87
CA GLN A 54 -16.02 -9.42 16.02
C GLN A 54 -15.22 -8.18 16.40
N ALA A 55 -15.00 -7.94 17.69
CA ALA A 55 -14.21 -6.83 18.16
C ALA A 55 -12.75 -6.97 17.72
N ALA A 56 -12.18 -8.17 17.85
CA ALA A 56 -10.82 -8.44 17.42
C ALA A 56 -10.68 -8.27 15.92
N TYR A 57 -11.66 -8.73 15.15
CA TYR A 57 -11.62 -8.59 13.71
C TYR A 57 -11.73 -7.13 13.28
N SER A 58 -12.54 -6.34 13.98
CA SER A 58 -12.68 -4.92 13.70
C SER A 58 -11.35 -4.20 13.90
N GLN A 59 -10.63 -4.53 14.98
CA GLN A 59 -9.30 -3.95 15.22
C GLN A 59 -8.30 -4.40 14.16
N PHE A 60 -8.36 -5.65 13.76
CA PHE A 60 -7.50 -6.16 12.70
C PHE A 60 -7.75 -5.38 11.40
N THR A 61 -9.01 -5.17 11.05
CA THR A 61 -9.36 -4.45 9.84
C THR A 61 -8.85 -3.02 9.85
N LYS A 62 -8.95 -2.35 11.00
CA LYS A 62 -8.42 -1.00 11.14
C LYS A 62 -6.92 -0.96 10.93
N GLY A 63 -6.19 -1.89 11.55
CA GLY A 63 -4.75 -1.96 11.40
C GLY A 63 -4.34 -2.26 9.97
N ALA A 64 -5.04 -3.21 9.33
CA ALA A 64 -4.75 -3.57 7.96
C ALA A 64 -5.05 -2.40 7.00
N THR A 65 -6.13 -1.67 7.25
CA THR A 65 -6.46 -0.49 6.45
C THR A 65 -5.38 0.58 6.56
N GLN A 66 -4.86 0.80 7.77
CA GLN A 66 -3.77 1.75 7.97
C GLN A 66 -2.51 1.29 7.23
N MET A 67 -2.22 -0.02 7.26
CA MET A 67 -1.08 -0.55 6.51
C MET A 67 -1.24 -0.33 5.01
N MET A 68 -2.44 -0.55 4.48
CA MET A 68 -2.70 -0.33 3.06
C MET A 68 -2.55 1.12 2.69
N GLN A 69 -3.01 2.03 3.54
CA GLN A 69 -2.84 3.45 3.32
C GLN A 69 -1.36 3.83 3.31
N GLY A 70 -0.58 3.21 4.20
CA GLY A 70 0.86 3.40 4.23
C GLY A 70 1.53 2.94 2.93
N LEU A 71 1.12 1.78 2.41
CA LEU A 71 1.65 1.29 1.14
C LEU A 71 1.31 2.25 0.00
N GLY A 72 0.07 2.71 -0.06
CA GLY A 72 -0.36 3.66 -1.06
C GLY A 72 0.41 4.97 -0.96
N GLY A 73 0.65 5.44 0.27
CA GLY A 73 1.43 6.65 0.50
C GLY A 73 2.87 6.52 0.06
N MET A 74 3.48 5.35 0.32
CA MET A 74 4.85 5.09 -0.14
C MET A 74 4.94 5.06 -1.67
N GLY A 75 3.96 4.45 -2.33
CA GLY A 75 3.90 4.44 -3.78
C GLY A 75 3.78 5.84 -4.35
N LYS A 76 2.91 6.65 -3.78
CA LYS A 76 2.75 8.05 -4.20
C LYS A 76 4.02 8.84 -3.97
N PHE A 77 4.68 8.61 -2.85
CA PHE A 77 5.94 9.28 -2.55
C PHE A 77 6.98 8.97 -3.62
N LEU A 78 7.11 7.68 -3.98
CA LEU A 78 8.08 7.28 -5.00
C LEU A 78 7.78 7.89 -6.35
N THR A 79 6.50 7.94 -6.72
CA THR A 79 6.09 8.56 -7.98
C THR A 79 6.42 10.04 -7.99
N ALA A 80 6.14 10.74 -6.89
CA ALA A 80 6.44 12.16 -6.78
C ALA A 80 7.94 12.41 -6.80
N ALA A 81 8.72 11.58 -6.12
CA ALA A 81 10.17 11.70 -6.11
C ALA A 81 10.75 11.47 -7.51
N HIS A 82 10.23 10.46 -8.21
CA HIS A 82 10.67 10.19 -9.59
C HIS A 82 10.42 11.41 -10.47
N THR A 83 9.23 11.97 -10.42
CA THR A 83 8.87 13.12 -11.23
C THR A 83 9.76 14.32 -10.89
N SER A 84 9.96 14.58 -9.61
CA SER A 84 10.75 15.70 -9.14
C SER A 84 12.21 15.58 -9.59
N LEU A 85 12.80 14.40 -9.41
CA LEU A 85 14.19 14.17 -9.80
C LEU A 85 14.36 14.22 -11.33
N SER A 86 13.39 13.67 -12.04
CA SER A 86 13.43 13.69 -13.50
C SER A 86 13.37 15.12 -14.04
N GLN A 87 12.54 15.96 -13.45
CA GLN A 87 12.44 17.36 -13.83
C GLN A 87 13.74 18.12 -13.53
N THR A 88 14.33 17.85 -12.37
CA THR A 88 15.58 18.48 -11.97
C THR A 88 16.70 18.12 -12.94
N ASP A 89 16.79 16.84 -13.30
CA ASP A 89 17.80 16.38 -14.24
C ASP A 89 17.61 17.03 -15.61
N SER A 90 16.38 17.15 -16.05
CA SER A 90 16.08 17.78 -17.34
C SER A 90 16.47 19.25 -17.33
N GLN A 91 16.16 19.97 -16.24
CA GLN A 91 16.53 21.37 -16.10
C GLN A 91 18.03 21.56 -16.09
N LEU A 92 18.75 20.68 -15.39
CA LEU A 92 20.20 20.73 -15.35
C LEU A 92 20.80 20.49 -16.74
N ALA A 93 20.27 19.50 -17.44
CA ALA A 93 20.75 19.20 -18.79
C ALA A 93 20.55 20.40 -19.73
N GLN A 94 19.41 21.07 -19.63
CA GLN A 94 19.16 22.27 -20.44
C GLN A 94 20.10 23.39 -20.08
N ALA A 95 20.34 23.59 -18.78
CA ALA A 95 21.26 24.65 -18.35
C ALA A 95 22.68 24.38 -18.83
N LEU A 96 23.11 23.13 -18.73
CA LEU A 96 24.46 22.75 -19.20
C LEU A 96 24.59 22.82 -20.72
N GLY A 97 23.51 22.47 -21.40
CA GLY A 97 23.52 22.51 -22.87
C GLY A 97 23.59 23.90 -23.45
N LYS A 98 23.24 24.92 -22.70
CA LYS A 98 23.30 26.31 -23.14
C LYS A 98 24.63 26.96 -22.86
N GLY A 99 25.42 26.33 -22.06
CA GLY A 99 26.69 26.87 -21.68
C GLY A 99 27.78 26.44 -22.62
#